data_f6c90ff6b0c3334f1c36c267a38a3eb6
#
_entry.id   f6c90ff6b0c3334f1c36c267a38a3eb6
#
_cell.length_a   1.000
_cell.length_b   1.000
_cell.length_c   1.000
_cell.angle_alpha   90.00
_cell.angle_beta   90.00
_cell.angle_gamma   90.00
#
_symmetry.space_group_name_H-M   'P 1'
#
loop_
_entity.id
_entity.type
_entity.pdbx_description
1 polymer ?
#
loop_
_entity_poly.entity_id
_entity_poly.type
_entity_poly.pdbx_seq_one_letter_code
_entity_poly.pdbx_strand_id
1 'polypeptide(L)' 'MEKLDKSMQQRVWGRVYGRQQGMSPQTRQKLLHCRRRTIENARFYESMSGHSRYGDAFRHMAKQSSEHAAMIEQMLK' A
#
# COMPACT_ATOMS: atom_id res chain seq x y z
N MET A 1 6.73 8.06 -25.63
CA MET A 1 6.85 7.91 -25.26
C MET A 1 6.75 7.38 -24.75
N GLU A 2 6.89 7.27 -24.87
CA GLU A 2 6.69 6.65 -24.51
C GLU A 2 6.45 6.53 -23.48
N LYS A 3 6.06 6.72 -23.48
CA LYS A 3 5.62 6.35 -22.29
C LYS A 3 6.71 5.91 -21.42
N LEU A 4 6.56 6.07 -20.11
CA LEU A 4 7.44 5.38 -19.23
C LEU A 4 7.24 3.92 -19.45
N ASP A 5 8.26 3.28 -19.94
CA ASP A 5 8.12 1.87 -20.10
C ASP A 5 8.36 1.20 -18.75
N LYS A 6 8.19 -0.11 -18.75
CA LYS A 6 8.28 -0.85 -17.51
C LYS A 6 9.67 -0.81 -16.91
N SER A 7 10.69 -0.85 -17.76
CA SER A 7 12.03 -0.87 -17.20
C SER A 7 12.36 0.45 -16.53
N MET A 8 11.81 1.55 -17.04
CA MET A 8 12.00 2.82 -16.41
C MET A 8 11.29 2.90 -15.07
N GLN A 9 10.06 2.38 -15.03
CA GLN A 9 9.32 2.33 -13.79
C GLN A 9 10.02 1.44 -12.77
N GLN A 10 10.51 0.30 -13.21
CA GLN A 10 11.22 -0.58 -12.30
C GLN A 10 12.48 0.06 -11.76
N ARG A 11 13.16 0.83 -12.59
CA ARG A 11 14.36 1.50 -12.15
C ARG A 11 14.04 2.50 -11.05
N VAL A 12 12.95 3.25 -11.21
CA VAL A 12 12.54 4.21 -10.20
C VAL A 12 12.16 3.49 -8.91
N TRP A 13 11.34 2.46 -9.01
CA TRP A 13 10.93 1.71 -7.84
C TRP A 13 12.09 1.00 -7.17
N GLY A 14 13.00 0.46 -7.97
CA GLY A 14 14.18 -0.17 -7.42
C GLY A 14 15.02 0.80 -6.64
N ARG A 15 15.12 2.02 -7.14
CA ARG A 15 15.86 3.04 -6.44
C ARG A 15 15.24 3.36 -5.08
N VAL A 16 13.93 3.46 -5.04
CA VAL A 16 13.25 3.74 -3.79
C VAL A 16 13.41 2.58 -2.81
N TYR A 17 13.11 1.39 -3.26
CA TYR A 17 13.18 0.22 -2.38
C TYR A 17 14.62 -0.13 -2.01
N GLY A 18 15.52 0.00 -2.96
CA GLY A 18 16.89 -0.39 -2.73
C GLY A 18 17.66 0.56 -1.84
N ARG A 19 17.08 1.71 -1.53
CA ARG A 19 17.73 2.70 -0.70
C ARG A 19 17.05 2.87 0.63
N GLN A 20 16.74 1.77 1.24
CA GLN A 20 16.08 1.84 2.53
C GLN A 20 16.96 2.52 3.57
N GLN A 21 18.25 2.34 3.46
CA GLN A 21 19.15 3.01 4.38
C GLN A 21 19.11 4.51 4.20
N GLY A 22 18.57 4.99 3.08
CA GLY A 22 18.40 6.42 2.87
C GLY A 22 17.10 6.97 3.39
N MET A 23 16.23 6.09 3.88
CA MET A 23 14.95 6.55 4.41
C MET A 23 15.16 7.16 5.78
N SER A 24 14.65 8.38 5.97
CA SER A 24 14.80 9.03 7.26
C SER A 24 13.97 8.33 8.33
N PRO A 25 14.38 8.42 9.60
CA PRO A 25 13.58 7.83 10.66
C PRO A 25 12.15 8.40 10.71
N GLN A 26 11.99 9.67 10.39
CA GLN A 26 10.66 10.27 10.38
C GLN A 26 9.78 9.66 9.31
N THR A 27 10.33 9.47 8.12
CA THR A 27 9.58 8.86 7.03
C THR A 27 9.20 7.44 7.39
N ARG A 28 10.14 6.70 7.98
CA ARG A 28 9.87 5.32 8.39
C ARG A 28 8.74 5.27 9.41
N GLN A 29 8.76 6.17 10.38
CA GLN A 29 7.70 6.23 11.37
C GLN A 29 6.34 6.50 10.73
N LYS A 30 6.32 7.43 9.78
CA LYS A 30 5.06 7.76 9.11
C LYS A 30 4.55 6.58 8.31
N LEU A 31 5.45 5.83 7.66
CA LEU A 31 5.04 4.67 6.89
C LEU A 31 4.51 3.57 7.80
N LEU A 32 5.13 3.38 8.95
CA LEU A 32 4.63 2.40 9.91
C LEU A 32 3.23 2.77 10.39
N HIS A 33 3.02 4.04 10.63
CA HIS A 33 1.69 4.51 11.02
C HIS A 33 0.68 4.29 9.91
N CYS A 34 1.06 4.62 8.68
CA CYS A 34 0.17 4.41 7.54
C CYS A 34 -0.15 2.94 7.36
N ARG A 35 0.83 2.06 7.53
CA ARG A 35 0.59 0.64 7.38
C ARG A 35 -0.47 0.17 8.39
N ARG A 36 -0.34 0.62 9.63
CA ARG A 36 -1.32 0.23 10.65
C ARG A 36 -2.72 0.69 10.27
N ARG A 37 -2.83 1.95 9.85
CA ARG A 37 -4.14 2.50 9.49
C ARG A 37 -4.72 1.77 8.28
N THR A 38 -3.88 1.45 7.33
CA THR A 38 -4.34 0.75 6.13
C THR A 38 -4.87 -0.63 6.47
N ILE A 39 -4.17 -1.33 7.38
CA ILE A 39 -4.62 -2.66 7.82
C ILE A 39 -5.94 -2.53 8.59
N GLU A 40 -6.06 -1.54 9.43
CA GLU A 40 -7.30 -1.33 10.17
C GLU A 40 -8.46 -1.03 9.21
N ASN A 41 -8.19 -0.23 8.20
CA ASN A 41 -9.20 0.06 7.19
C ASN A 41 -9.62 -1.20 6.46
N ALA A 42 -8.66 -2.05 6.11
CA ALA A 42 -8.97 -3.29 5.41
C ALA A 42 -9.88 -4.15 6.28
N ARG A 43 -9.59 -4.24 7.55
CA ARG A 43 -10.41 -5.03 8.45
C ARG A 43 -11.83 -4.47 8.58
N PHE A 44 -11.92 -3.15 8.65
CA PHE A 44 -13.22 -2.51 8.71
C PHE A 44 -14.02 -2.82 7.44
N TYR A 45 -13.40 -2.65 6.28
CA TYR A 45 -14.09 -2.92 5.03
C TYR A 45 -14.53 -4.38 4.93
N GLU A 46 -13.66 -5.28 5.39
CA GLU A 46 -14.02 -6.70 5.40
C GLU A 46 -15.23 -6.95 6.29
N SER A 47 -15.29 -6.29 7.43
CA SER A 47 -16.41 -6.49 8.34
C SER A 47 -17.72 -6.00 7.72
N MET A 48 -17.62 -5.10 6.75
CA MET A 48 -18.80 -4.55 6.07
C MET A 48 -19.13 -5.30 4.79
N SER A 49 -18.36 -6.32 4.45
CA SER A 49 -18.55 -7.01 3.18
C SER A 49 -19.88 -7.76 3.11
N GLY A 50 -20.51 -7.98 4.24
CA GLY A 50 -21.84 -8.60 4.27
C GLY A 50 -22.98 -7.61 4.09
N HIS A 51 -22.67 -6.33 3.93
CA HIS A 51 -23.71 -5.34 3.75
C HIS A 51 -24.53 -5.65 2.50
N SER A 52 -25.84 -5.59 2.63
CA SER A 52 -26.71 -6.07 1.56
C SER A 52 -26.60 -5.24 0.30
N ARG A 53 -26.30 -3.96 0.43
CA ARG A 53 -26.29 -3.06 -0.71
C ARG A 53 -24.88 -2.74 -1.19
N TYR A 54 -23.94 -2.58 -0.27
CA TYR A 54 -22.60 -2.11 -0.60
C TYR A 54 -21.51 -3.14 -0.32
N GLY A 55 -21.90 -4.40 -0.09
CA GLY A 55 -20.93 -5.41 0.27
C GLY A 55 -19.82 -5.58 -0.75
N ASP A 56 -20.18 -5.54 -2.05
CA ASP A 56 -19.18 -5.70 -3.09
C ASP A 56 -18.19 -4.54 -3.09
N ALA A 57 -18.69 -3.33 -2.88
CA ALA A 57 -17.81 -2.17 -2.81
C ALA A 57 -16.86 -2.28 -1.63
N PHE A 58 -17.37 -2.74 -0.48
CA PHE A 58 -16.53 -2.91 0.69
C PHE A 58 -15.47 -3.99 0.46
N ARG A 59 -15.83 -5.08 -0.19
CA ARG A 59 -14.82 -6.12 -0.50
C ARG A 59 -13.73 -5.58 -1.41
N HIS A 60 -14.12 -4.77 -2.38
CA HIS A 60 -13.15 -4.16 -3.28
C HIS A 60 -12.22 -3.23 -2.52
N MET A 61 -12.75 -2.41 -1.63
CA MET A 61 -11.94 -1.50 -0.85
C MET A 61 -11.03 -2.25 0.12
N ALA A 62 -11.52 -3.35 0.67
CA ALA A 62 -10.68 -4.17 1.53
C ALA A 62 -9.47 -4.71 0.78
N LYS A 63 -9.70 -5.19 -0.44
CA LYS A 63 -8.62 -5.71 -1.25
C LYS A 63 -7.60 -4.62 -1.57
N GLN A 64 -8.07 -3.43 -1.94
CA GLN A 64 -7.15 -2.34 -2.25
C GLN A 64 -6.35 -1.93 -1.03
N SER A 65 -7.00 -1.86 0.14
CA SER A 65 -6.29 -1.49 1.35
C SER A 65 -5.23 -2.52 1.70
N SER A 66 -5.54 -3.80 1.52
CA SER A 66 -4.56 -4.85 1.77
C SER A 66 -3.36 -4.73 0.82
N GLU A 67 -3.63 -4.41 -0.43
CA GLU A 67 -2.55 -4.22 -1.40
C GLU A 67 -1.68 -3.03 -1.03
N HIS A 68 -2.28 -1.95 -0.57
CA HIS A 68 -1.51 -0.80 -0.13
C HIS A 68 -0.63 -1.15 1.07
N ALA A 69 -1.17 -1.90 2.00
CA ALA A 69 -0.36 -2.32 3.15
C ALA A 69 0.82 -3.16 2.71
N ALA A 70 0.61 -4.04 1.74
CA ALA A 70 1.70 -4.86 1.24
C ALA A 70 2.77 -4.03 0.57
N MET A 71 2.37 -2.99 -0.15
CA MET A 71 3.33 -2.10 -0.78
C MET A 71 4.17 -1.36 0.26
N ILE A 72 3.52 -0.87 1.31
CA ILE A 72 4.25 -0.19 2.39
C ILE A 72 5.22 -1.16 3.03
N GLU A 73 4.80 -2.40 3.22
CA GLU A 73 5.64 -3.44 3.79
C GLU A 73 6.92 -3.61 2.97
N GLN A 74 6.79 -3.63 1.65
CA GLN A 74 7.95 -3.75 0.78
C GLN A 74 8.88 -2.55 0.94
N MET A 75 8.33 -1.38 1.08
CA MET A 75 9.15 -0.18 1.24
C MET A 75 9.92 -0.19 2.55
N LEU A 76 9.39 -0.85 3.57
CA LEU A 76 10.01 -0.88 4.88
C LEU A 76 11.09 -1.96 5.00
N LYS A 77 11.13 -2.88 4.05
CA LYS A 77 12.17 -3.91 4.05
C LYS A 77 13.45 -3.32 3.50
#